data_70f1bc400a10655a8f4bbaab0a36893c
#
_entry.id   70f1bc400a10655a8f4bbaab0a36893c
#
_cell.length_a   1.000
_cell.length_b   1.000
_cell.length_c   1.000
_cell.angle_alpha   90.00
_cell.angle_beta   90.00
_cell.angle_gamma   90.00
#
_symmetry.space_group_name_H-M   'P 1'
#
loop_
_entity.id
_entity.type
_entity.pdbx_description
1 polymer ?
#
loop_
_entity_poly.entity_id
_entity_poly.type
_entity_poly.pdbx_seq_one_letter_code
_entity_poly.pdbx_strand_id
1 'polypeptide(L)'
;MIRQFGLLTTIFLTTCSLFGQKADFVKSDKITYPVHKANVGKIAFMRENIPIEKFKQSDFLTTYELKDKSNLDIRFFLKNSLTNSLHVLSPKSSAEELVKNGNYQFSFFLDGKKVYVENLNNNAGSKESKNKKKMVRVPLISAANEDSWGKFLWNRFLANGGQEALTDGEHLLKIEIRPYLNTTEVLTGEIIAEGEIKIIVPQIIIDEKLVKVQNIEQLTDWQVSTEKIDNVKLEELNRKILTNAYKNITSVVVIKDGKLLIEEYFNEENRNSLHDTRSVGKSFASTLMGIAIKGGYIKSEAQTLKDFYNLSTFQNYSPSKDSITLQSLLTMSSAFDGSDMNQESPGNEEKMYTAENWVDFTLNLSIDKTKTAKKRWDYFTAGVVLLGDIIHKSVPNGLEKYADEKLFQPLGITDYKWQLTPQKVANTAGSLQLRSLDYAKYGQLYQNKGSWNGKQILSQEWVTKSLSRQMEIGEGEYYGYLFWNKTYKIKDVEYEVCYSSGNGGNRIFIFKDKPIVIVITSEAYNTPYGEKQVDKIMEEYLIPTIF
;
A
#
# COMPACT_ATOMS: atom_id res chain seq x y z
N MET A 1 56.47 36.37 -70.09
CA MET A 1 55.57 35.37 -69.56
C MET A 1 55.64 35.38 -68.03
N ILE A 2 54.85 36.20 -67.37
CA ILE A 2 54.85 36.37 -65.91
C ILE A 2 53.45 35.87 -65.41
N ARG A 3 53.46 34.80 -64.65
CA ARG A 3 52.27 34.26 -63.98
C ARG A 3 52.05 35.00 -62.66
N GLN A 4 50.92 35.70 -62.57
CA GLN A 4 50.41 36.24 -61.30
C GLN A 4 49.70 35.11 -60.49
N PHE A 5 50.15 34.94 -59.24
CA PHE A 5 49.42 34.12 -58.23
C PHE A 5 48.50 35.06 -57.42
N GLY A 6 47.24 34.83 -57.55
CA GLY A 6 46.22 35.48 -56.72
C GLY A 6 46.03 34.71 -55.42
N LEU A 7 46.18 35.40 -54.28
CA LEU A 7 45.95 34.88 -52.92
C LEU A 7 44.50 35.06 -52.59
N LEU A 8 43.71 33.95 -52.49
CA LEU A 8 42.35 33.98 -52.00
C LEU A 8 42.39 33.86 -50.46
N THR A 9 42.06 34.91 -49.77
CA THR A 9 41.87 34.92 -48.29
C THR A 9 40.45 34.51 -47.99
N THR A 10 40.27 33.28 -47.49
CA THR A 10 38.96 32.76 -47.03
C THR A 10 38.76 33.24 -45.59
N ILE A 11 37.82 34.17 -45.39
CA ILE A 11 37.37 34.61 -44.06
C ILE A 11 36.38 33.56 -43.53
N PHE A 12 36.79 32.81 -42.52
CA PHE A 12 35.88 31.96 -41.73
C PHE A 12 35.12 32.83 -40.76
N LEU A 13 33.88 33.12 -41.08
CA LEU A 13 32.89 33.67 -40.11
C LEU A 13 32.44 32.54 -39.17
N THR A 14 33.02 32.48 -37.99
CA THR A 14 32.49 31.67 -36.88
C THR A 14 31.26 32.36 -36.34
N THR A 15 30.08 31.87 -36.74
CA THR A 15 28.82 32.21 -36.09
C THR A 15 28.78 31.53 -34.72
N CYS A 16 29.17 32.24 -33.66
CA CYS A 16 28.83 31.88 -32.29
C CYS A 16 27.31 31.98 -32.14
N SER A 17 26.60 30.86 -32.22
CA SER A 17 25.22 30.79 -31.82
C SER A 17 25.16 30.97 -30.29
N LEU A 18 24.90 32.18 -29.86
CA LEU A 18 24.43 32.47 -28.50
C LEU A 18 23.06 31.76 -28.32
N PHE A 19 23.07 30.54 -27.82
CA PHE A 19 21.85 29.95 -27.24
C PHE A 19 21.49 30.76 -25.99
N GLY A 20 20.74 31.83 -26.19
CA GLY A 20 20.06 32.50 -25.10
C GLY A 20 19.20 31.49 -24.36
N GLN A 21 19.44 31.29 -23.05
CA GLN A 21 18.54 30.52 -22.20
C GLN A 21 17.12 31.09 -22.37
N LYS A 22 16.24 30.33 -23.03
CA LYS A 22 14.81 30.65 -23.04
C LYS A 22 14.36 30.76 -21.58
N ALA A 23 13.72 31.88 -21.22
CA ALA A 23 13.15 32.05 -19.89
C ALA A 23 12.25 30.86 -19.55
N ASP A 24 12.34 30.37 -18.30
CA ASP A 24 11.46 29.28 -17.80
C ASP A 24 9.98 29.70 -18.04
N PHE A 25 9.19 28.79 -18.60
CA PHE A 25 7.74 29.00 -18.81
C PHE A 25 7.01 29.20 -17.48
N VAL A 26 7.39 28.43 -16.45
CA VAL A 26 7.00 28.69 -15.07
C VAL A 26 8.26 28.91 -14.23
N LYS A 27 8.18 29.81 -13.23
CA LYS A 27 9.29 30.08 -12.33
C LYS A 27 9.65 28.81 -11.54
N SER A 28 10.89 28.36 -11.66
CA SER A 28 11.42 27.16 -11.02
C SER A 28 12.59 27.46 -10.08
N ASP A 29 12.95 26.49 -9.24
CA ASP A 29 14.05 26.63 -8.29
C ASP A 29 15.39 26.77 -9.02
N LYS A 30 16.31 27.57 -8.44
CA LYS A 30 17.67 27.69 -8.94
C LYS A 30 18.48 26.45 -8.52
N ILE A 31 19.31 25.95 -9.43
CA ILE A 31 20.28 24.90 -9.12
C ILE A 31 21.46 25.52 -8.38
N THR A 32 21.46 25.43 -7.06
CA THR A 32 22.48 26.06 -6.19
C THR A 32 23.52 25.08 -5.68
N TYR A 33 23.10 23.84 -5.35
CA TYR A 33 23.95 22.86 -4.69
C TYR A 33 24.98 22.22 -5.64
N PRO A 34 26.24 22.08 -5.21
CA PRO A 34 27.31 21.49 -6.05
C PRO A 34 26.97 20.08 -6.54
N VAL A 35 26.43 19.23 -5.67
CA VAL A 35 26.03 17.85 -6.04
C VAL A 35 24.96 17.85 -7.12
N HIS A 36 24.00 18.78 -7.09
CA HIS A 36 22.97 18.91 -8.13
C HIS A 36 23.61 19.35 -9.46
N LYS A 37 24.48 20.39 -9.43
CA LYS A 37 25.14 20.88 -10.63
C LYS A 37 25.96 19.81 -11.34
N ALA A 38 26.65 18.96 -10.56
CA ALA A 38 27.50 17.88 -11.08
C ALA A 38 26.71 16.67 -11.61
N ASN A 39 25.44 16.52 -11.21
CA ASN A 39 24.62 15.34 -11.50
C ASN A 39 23.32 15.63 -12.27
N VAL A 40 23.20 16.78 -12.93
CA VAL A 40 22.04 17.08 -13.78
C VAL A 40 21.84 15.97 -14.82
N GLY A 41 20.62 15.42 -14.89
CA GLY A 41 20.27 14.29 -15.76
C GLY A 41 20.57 12.91 -15.15
N LYS A 42 21.02 12.84 -13.89
CA LYS A 42 21.33 11.57 -13.23
C LYS A 42 20.30 11.24 -12.13
N ILE A 43 20.19 9.95 -11.85
CA ILE A 43 19.52 9.38 -10.68
C ILE A 43 20.60 8.88 -9.72
N ALA A 44 20.55 9.33 -8.46
CA ALA A 44 21.31 8.78 -7.35
C ALA A 44 20.42 7.79 -6.58
N PHE A 45 20.93 6.60 -6.29
CA PHE A 45 20.33 5.66 -5.36
C PHE A 45 20.91 5.88 -3.96
N MET A 46 20.08 5.77 -2.91
CA MET A 46 20.50 6.04 -1.53
C MET A 46 19.65 5.27 -0.52
N ARG A 47 20.17 5.06 0.70
CA ARG A 47 19.46 4.41 1.80
C ARG A 47 18.74 5.39 2.72
N GLU A 48 19.27 6.60 2.86
CA GLU A 48 18.78 7.56 3.85
C GLU A 48 18.30 8.85 3.17
N ASN A 49 17.30 9.46 3.77
CA ASN A 49 16.85 10.79 3.35
C ASN A 49 17.81 11.88 3.87
N ILE A 50 18.97 12.00 3.24
CA ILE A 50 19.95 13.03 3.59
C ILE A 50 19.49 14.38 3.00
N PRO A 51 19.39 15.44 3.81
CA PRO A 51 19.13 16.80 3.30
C PRO A 51 20.16 17.20 2.24
N ILE A 52 19.72 17.92 1.20
CA ILE A 52 20.58 18.22 0.03
C ILE A 52 21.84 19.00 0.40
N GLU A 53 21.80 19.80 1.45
CA GLU A 53 22.92 20.58 1.97
C GLU A 53 24.07 19.69 2.47
N LYS A 54 23.75 18.48 2.91
CA LYS A 54 24.68 17.47 3.43
C LYS A 54 24.97 16.34 2.46
N PHE A 55 24.14 16.20 1.40
CA PHE A 55 24.23 15.10 0.44
C PHE A 55 25.45 15.22 -0.47
N LYS A 56 26.24 14.15 -0.57
CA LYS A 56 27.51 14.09 -1.30
C LYS A 56 27.49 12.95 -2.30
N GLN A 57 28.43 12.97 -3.24
CA GLN A 57 28.62 11.88 -4.21
C GLN A 57 28.95 10.53 -3.53
N SER A 58 29.61 10.56 -2.37
CA SER A 58 29.90 9.37 -1.56
C SER A 58 28.67 8.68 -0.97
N ASP A 59 27.54 9.37 -0.93
CA ASP A 59 26.29 8.84 -0.39
C ASP A 59 25.48 8.08 -1.46
N PHE A 60 25.95 8.06 -2.71
CA PHE A 60 25.35 7.31 -3.80
C PHE A 60 25.63 5.83 -3.62
N LEU A 61 24.57 5.02 -3.58
CA LEU A 61 24.70 3.57 -3.63
C LEU A 61 25.08 3.11 -5.02
N THR A 62 25.99 2.18 -5.09
CA THR A 62 26.35 1.44 -6.30
C THR A 62 25.83 0.03 -6.31
N THR A 63 25.44 -0.49 -5.14
CA THR A 63 24.94 -1.84 -4.93
C THR A 63 23.86 -1.84 -3.86
N TYR A 64 22.83 -2.67 -4.04
CA TYR A 64 21.76 -2.90 -3.07
C TYR A 64 21.39 -4.38 -3.03
N GLU A 65 21.34 -4.96 -1.83
CA GLU A 65 20.92 -6.34 -1.62
C GLU A 65 19.42 -6.39 -1.30
N LEU A 66 18.62 -7.15 -2.08
CA LEU A 66 17.17 -7.25 -1.88
C LEU A 66 16.75 -7.94 -0.57
N LYS A 67 17.66 -8.68 0.05
CA LYS A 67 17.47 -9.26 1.38
C LYS A 67 17.45 -8.19 2.48
N ASP A 68 18.09 -7.06 2.24
CA ASP A 68 18.26 -5.99 3.21
C ASP A 68 16.92 -5.28 3.46
N LYS A 69 16.46 -5.30 4.71
CA LYS A 69 15.27 -4.54 5.17
C LYS A 69 15.57 -3.04 5.34
N SER A 70 16.43 -2.49 4.51
CA SER A 70 16.76 -1.06 4.47
C SER A 70 15.96 -0.33 3.40
N ASN A 71 16.00 1.00 3.47
CA ASN A 71 15.39 1.81 2.43
C ASN A 71 16.19 1.74 1.12
N LEU A 72 15.48 1.83 0.00
CA LEU A 72 16.04 2.16 -1.30
C LEU A 72 15.29 3.36 -1.86
N ASP A 73 15.93 4.50 -1.82
CA ASP A 73 15.42 5.74 -2.38
C ASP A 73 16.14 6.08 -3.66
N ILE A 74 15.46 6.77 -4.56
CA ILE A 74 16.11 7.48 -5.66
C ILE A 74 16.00 8.99 -5.45
N ARG A 75 17.04 9.72 -5.89
CA ARG A 75 17.02 11.18 -6.02
C ARG A 75 17.45 11.52 -7.42
N PHE A 76 16.58 12.16 -8.19
CA PHE A 76 16.92 12.56 -9.54
C PHE A 76 17.08 14.08 -9.65
N PHE A 77 18.09 14.47 -10.44
CA PHE A 77 18.57 15.84 -10.60
C PHE A 77 18.19 16.36 -11.99
N LEU A 78 17.21 17.24 -12.03
CA LEU A 78 16.67 17.77 -13.28
C LEU A 78 17.31 19.10 -13.67
N LYS A 79 17.47 19.33 -14.98
CA LYS A 79 17.82 20.63 -15.55
C LYS A 79 16.66 21.62 -15.42
N ASN A 80 15.44 21.15 -15.70
CA ASN A 80 14.20 21.94 -15.68
C ASN A 80 13.20 21.31 -14.70
N SER A 81 12.23 22.13 -14.22
CA SER A 81 11.08 21.56 -13.52
C SER A 81 10.24 20.70 -14.47
N LEU A 82 9.39 19.83 -13.91
CA LEU A 82 8.53 18.97 -14.73
C LEU A 82 7.66 19.81 -15.68
N THR A 83 6.98 20.85 -15.18
CA THR A 83 6.11 21.69 -16.00
C THR A 83 6.86 22.36 -17.14
N ASN A 84 8.09 22.83 -16.91
CA ASN A 84 8.92 23.38 -17.99
C ASN A 84 9.31 22.31 -19.01
N SER A 85 9.51 21.06 -18.60
CA SER A 85 9.78 19.94 -19.51
C SER A 85 8.53 19.53 -20.31
N LEU A 86 7.36 19.54 -19.67
CA LEU A 86 6.07 19.27 -20.32
C LEU A 86 5.70 20.36 -21.34
N HIS A 87 6.05 21.63 -21.07
CA HIS A 87 5.80 22.72 -22.01
C HIS A 87 6.55 22.53 -23.35
N VAL A 88 7.67 21.83 -23.35
CA VAL A 88 8.38 21.47 -24.60
C VAL A 88 7.55 20.52 -25.45
N LEU A 89 6.78 19.61 -24.83
CA LEU A 89 5.91 18.66 -25.51
C LEU A 89 4.63 19.34 -26.05
N SER A 90 4.11 20.33 -25.35
CA SER A 90 2.91 21.06 -25.73
C SER A 90 3.04 22.57 -25.46
N PRO A 91 3.70 23.31 -26.38
CA PRO A 91 3.99 24.74 -26.16
C PRO A 91 2.73 25.65 -26.12
N LYS A 92 1.58 25.15 -26.54
CA LYS A 92 0.31 25.89 -26.55
C LYS A 92 -0.52 25.70 -25.28
N SER A 93 -0.18 24.70 -24.46
CA SER A 93 -0.92 24.40 -23.23
C SER A 93 -0.55 25.36 -22.10
N SER A 94 -1.53 25.69 -21.29
CA SER A 94 -1.33 26.46 -20.05
C SER A 94 -0.58 25.63 -18.99
N ALA A 95 0.03 26.27 -18.02
CA ALA A 95 0.71 25.59 -16.92
C ALA A 95 -0.25 24.68 -16.11
N GLU A 96 -1.51 25.07 -16.00
CA GLU A 96 -2.54 24.28 -15.31
C GLU A 96 -2.86 22.99 -16.06
N GLU A 97 -3.05 23.08 -17.37
CA GLU A 97 -3.30 21.91 -18.23
C GLU A 97 -2.13 20.95 -18.22
N LEU A 98 -0.88 21.47 -18.29
CA LEU A 98 0.32 20.65 -18.23
C LEU A 98 0.45 19.90 -16.89
N VAL A 99 0.21 20.58 -15.78
CA VAL A 99 0.24 19.95 -14.44
C VAL A 99 -0.87 18.93 -14.27
N LYS A 100 -2.08 19.21 -14.78
CA LYS A 100 -3.24 18.33 -14.69
C LYS A 100 -3.07 17.05 -15.51
N ASN A 101 -2.50 17.16 -16.71
CA ASN A 101 -2.49 16.08 -17.69
C ASN A 101 -1.10 15.43 -17.85
N GLY A 102 -0.06 15.92 -17.16
CA GLY A 102 1.31 15.43 -17.31
C GLY A 102 1.98 15.03 -15.99
N ASN A 103 2.91 14.07 -16.13
CA ASN A 103 3.77 13.64 -15.03
C ASN A 103 5.04 12.98 -15.57
N TYR A 104 5.76 12.24 -14.72
CA TYR A 104 6.92 11.44 -15.06
C TYR A 104 6.52 10.06 -15.59
N GLN A 105 7.15 9.62 -16.67
CA GLN A 105 7.18 8.24 -17.12
C GLN A 105 8.48 7.61 -16.62
N PHE A 106 8.38 6.45 -15.96
CA PHE A 106 9.50 5.64 -15.51
C PHE A 106 9.64 4.42 -16.40
N SER A 107 10.86 4.14 -16.88
CA SER A 107 11.20 2.91 -17.57
C SER A 107 12.24 2.14 -16.76
N PHE A 108 11.95 0.88 -16.46
CA PHE A 108 12.82 -0.03 -15.74
C PHE A 108 13.47 -1.03 -16.70
N PHE A 109 14.77 -1.14 -16.61
CA PHE A 109 15.56 -2.12 -17.37
C PHE A 109 16.31 -2.99 -16.38
N LEU A 110 16.37 -4.29 -16.67
CA LEU A 110 17.19 -5.24 -15.94
C LEU A 110 18.14 -5.91 -16.93
N ASP A 111 19.45 -5.89 -16.65
CA ASP A 111 20.49 -6.46 -17.48
C ASP A 111 20.40 -6.00 -18.95
N GLY A 112 20.08 -4.71 -19.14
CA GLY A 112 19.93 -4.08 -20.46
C GLY A 112 18.58 -4.33 -21.14
N LYS A 113 17.71 -5.21 -20.60
CA LYS A 113 16.40 -5.50 -21.16
C LYS A 113 15.33 -4.63 -20.49
N LYS A 114 14.49 -3.97 -21.28
CA LYS A 114 13.34 -3.22 -20.76
C LYS A 114 12.31 -4.19 -20.21
N VAL A 115 11.97 -4.05 -18.91
CA VAL A 115 11.02 -4.91 -18.19
C VAL A 115 9.69 -4.23 -18.02
N TYR A 116 9.67 -2.95 -17.61
CA TYR A 116 8.45 -2.25 -17.25
C TYR A 116 8.50 -0.77 -17.61
N VAL A 117 7.35 -0.21 -17.96
CA VAL A 117 7.17 1.24 -18.16
C VAL A 117 5.91 1.66 -17.45
N GLU A 118 5.98 2.74 -16.68
CA GLU A 118 4.84 3.34 -16.00
C GLU A 118 4.74 4.83 -16.26
N ASN A 119 3.56 5.25 -16.66
CA ASN A 119 3.14 6.65 -16.62
C ASN A 119 2.60 6.92 -15.20
N LEU A 120 3.36 7.63 -14.39
CA LEU A 120 2.97 7.94 -13.02
C LEU A 120 1.66 8.73 -13.03
N ASN A 121 0.71 8.36 -12.15
CA ASN A 121 -0.59 9.04 -12.08
C ASN A 121 -0.43 10.57 -12.04
N ASN A 122 -1.24 11.27 -12.83
CA ASN A 122 -1.15 12.74 -12.97
C ASN A 122 -1.28 13.49 -11.64
N ASN A 123 -1.93 12.91 -10.63
CA ASN A 123 -2.07 13.52 -9.31
C ASN A 123 -0.89 13.22 -8.37
N ALA A 124 0.04 12.35 -8.73
CA ALA A 124 1.24 12.16 -7.94
C ALA A 124 2.16 13.39 -8.01
N GLY A 125 2.44 13.95 -6.85
CA GLY A 125 3.17 15.22 -6.71
C GLY A 125 2.28 16.45 -6.80
N SER A 126 2.51 17.41 -5.90
CA SER A 126 1.73 18.67 -5.86
C SER A 126 2.02 19.57 -7.07
N LYS A 127 1.07 20.44 -7.42
CA LYS A 127 1.24 21.48 -8.44
C LYS A 127 2.51 22.31 -8.19
N GLU A 128 2.76 22.65 -6.94
CA GLU A 128 3.96 23.42 -6.56
C GLU A 128 5.24 22.64 -6.84
N SER A 129 5.27 21.34 -6.48
CA SER A 129 6.41 20.48 -6.76
C SER A 129 6.70 20.37 -8.25
N LYS A 130 5.68 20.13 -9.07
CA LYS A 130 5.81 20.01 -10.53
C LYS A 130 6.32 21.31 -11.17
N ASN A 131 5.87 22.48 -10.68
CA ASN A 131 6.27 23.77 -11.21
C ASN A 131 7.70 24.18 -10.78
N LYS A 132 8.06 23.90 -9.53
CA LYS A 132 9.27 24.49 -8.94
C LYS A 132 10.45 23.54 -8.87
N LYS A 133 10.23 22.26 -8.44
CA LYS A 133 11.34 21.37 -8.08
C LYS A 133 12.12 20.89 -9.29
N LYS A 134 13.45 20.99 -9.19
CA LYS A 134 14.42 20.42 -10.13
C LYS A 134 15.20 19.25 -9.51
N MET A 135 14.82 18.86 -8.31
CA MET A 135 15.35 17.71 -7.61
C MET A 135 14.21 17.05 -6.85
N VAL A 136 14.05 15.76 -7.07
CA VAL A 136 12.94 14.99 -6.49
C VAL A 136 13.51 13.73 -5.85
N ARG A 137 13.09 13.46 -4.60
CA ARG A 137 13.35 12.20 -3.90
C ARG A 137 12.13 11.30 -3.99
N VAL A 138 12.36 10.01 -4.20
CA VAL A 138 11.33 8.99 -4.31
C VAL A 138 11.75 7.76 -3.53
N PRO A 139 11.06 7.38 -2.44
CA PRO A 139 11.29 6.12 -1.75
C PRO A 139 10.69 4.97 -2.58
N LEU A 140 11.55 4.09 -3.11
CA LEU A 140 11.12 2.87 -3.83
C LEU A 140 10.84 1.73 -2.86
N ILE A 141 11.74 1.52 -1.90
CA ILE A 141 11.61 0.51 -0.83
C ILE A 141 11.69 1.24 0.51
N SER A 142 10.75 0.95 1.41
CA SER A 142 10.70 1.52 2.75
C SER A 142 10.85 0.42 3.79
N ALA A 143 11.87 0.49 4.63
CA ALA A 143 12.07 -0.42 5.76
C ALA A 143 10.93 -0.33 6.79
N ALA A 144 10.33 0.86 6.94
CA ALA A 144 9.16 1.09 7.79
C ALA A 144 7.84 0.72 7.09
N ASN A 145 7.90 0.23 5.86
CA ASN A 145 6.75 -0.14 5.03
C ASN A 145 5.74 1.01 4.79
N GLU A 146 6.21 2.26 4.86
CA GLU A 146 5.38 3.44 4.65
C GLU A 146 4.87 3.54 3.21
N ASP A 147 3.60 3.87 3.05
CA ASP A 147 3.00 4.04 1.73
C ASP A 147 3.46 5.33 1.07
N SER A 148 3.82 5.21 -0.19
CA SER A 148 4.18 6.33 -1.05
C SER A 148 3.98 5.95 -2.52
N TRP A 149 3.84 6.93 -3.40
CA TRP A 149 3.74 6.65 -4.82
C TRP A 149 5.01 5.95 -5.39
N GLY A 150 6.18 6.18 -4.78
CA GLY A 150 7.42 5.49 -5.16
C GLY A 150 7.40 4.01 -4.80
N LYS A 151 6.86 3.66 -3.62
CA LYS A 151 6.64 2.27 -3.21
C LYS A 151 5.64 1.57 -4.15
N PHE A 152 4.54 2.23 -4.50
CA PHE A 152 3.59 1.69 -5.47
C PHE A 152 4.22 1.49 -6.85
N LEU A 153 5.05 2.42 -7.31
CA LEU A 153 5.81 2.31 -8.55
C LEU A 153 6.72 1.07 -8.53
N TRP A 154 7.51 0.88 -7.44
CA TRP A 154 8.38 -0.28 -7.28
C TRP A 154 7.60 -1.60 -7.27
N ASN A 155 6.51 -1.65 -6.51
CA ASN A 155 5.68 -2.84 -6.42
C ASN A 155 5.02 -3.19 -7.77
N ARG A 156 4.61 -2.19 -8.57
CA ARG A 156 4.11 -2.42 -9.92
C ARG A 156 5.19 -2.90 -10.87
N PHE A 157 6.41 -2.38 -10.77
CA PHE A 157 7.55 -2.94 -11.49
C PHE A 157 7.74 -4.42 -11.16
N LEU A 158 7.75 -4.79 -9.88
CA LEU A 158 7.86 -6.19 -9.47
C LEU A 158 6.71 -7.06 -10.03
N ALA A 159 5.48 -6.57 -9.93
CA ALA A 159 4.28 -7.28 -10.39
C ALA A 159 4.21 -7.44 -11.91
N ASN A 160 4.91 -6.61 -12.69
CA ASN A 160 4.88 -6.60 -14.15
C ASN A 160 6.22 -7.06 -14.77
N GLY A 161 6.79 -8.12 -14.24
CA GLY A 161 7.96 -8.82 -14.77
C GLY A 161 9.26 -8.58 -14.00
N GLY A 162 9.31 -7.61 -13.09
CA GLY A 162 10.49 -7.36 -12.27
C GLY A 162 10.81 -8.52 -11.34
N GLN A 163 9.79 -9.13 -10.72
CA GLN A 163 9.97 -10.27 -9.83
C GLN A 163 10.50 -11.52 -10.56
N GLU A 164 10.03 -11.78 -11.76
CA GLU A 164 10.48 -12.92 -12.57
C GLU A 164 11.89 -12.68 -13.13
N ALA A 165 12.24 -11.42 -13.42
CA ALA A 165 13.52 -11.06 -13.99
C ALA A 165 14.64 -10.98 -12.93
N LEU A 166 14.31 -10.68 -11.67
CA LEU A 166 15.22 -10.66 -10.53
C LEU A 166 15.41 -12.08 -9.98
N THR A 167 16.14 -12.91 -10.72
CA THR A 167 16.56 -14.26 -10.28
C THR A 167 17.71 -14.19 -9.28
N ASP A 168 18.10 -15.33 -8.68
CA ASP A 168 19.25 -15.36 -7.77
C ASP A 168 20.53 -14.87 -8.48
N GLY A 169 21.28 -13.99 -7.83
CA GLY A 169 22.55 -13.47 -8.34
C GLY A 169 22.62 -11.94 -8.45
N GLU A 170 23.50 -11.44 -9.30
CA GLU A 170 23.71 -10.00 -9.52
C GLU A 170 22.99 -9.53 -10.78
N HIS A 171 22.24 -8.43 -10.67
CA HIS A 171 21.53 -7.80 -11.76
C HIS A 171 21.87 -6.32 -11.85
N LEU A 172 21.90 -5.75 -13.05
CA LEU A 172 22.03 -4.31 -13.27
C LEU A 172 20.64 -3.70 -13.50
N LEU A 173 20.12 -3.00 -12.50
CA LEU A 173 18.90 -2.22 -12.62
C LEU A 173 19.22 -0.84 -13.17
N LYS A 174 18.61 -0.47 -14.29
CA LYS A 174 18.63 0.89 -14.84
C LYS A 174 17.23 1.48 -14.79
N ILE A 175 17.11 2.75 -14.39
CA ILE A 175 15.88 3.53 -14.42
C ILE A 175 16.09 4.74 -15.32
N GLU A 176 15.15 4.96 -16.26
CA GLU A 176 15.04 6.17 -17.07
C GLU A 176 13.78 6.93 -16.71
N ILE A 177 13.86 8.25 -16.66
CA ILE A 177 12.74 9.15 -16.39
C ILE A 177 12.56 10.10 -17.57
N ARG A 178 11.30 10.18 -18.05
CA ARG A 178 10.85 11.08 -19.12
C ARG A 178 9.65 11.91 -18.65
N PRO A 179 9.43 13.12 -19.17
CA PRO A 179 8.14 13.78 -19.01
C PRO A 179 7.14 13.10 -19.96
N TYR A 180 5.90 12.91 -19.53
CA TYR A 180 4.81 12.50 -20.40
C TYR A 180 3.59 13.40 -20.20
N LEU A 181 2.78 13.54 -21.25
CA LEU A 181 1.55 14.32 -21.25
C LEU A 181 0.42 13.44 -21.82
N ASN A 182 -0.64 13.29 -21.02
CA ASN A 182 -1.83 12.56 -21.43
C ASN A 182 -2.76 13.53 -22.18
N THR A 183 -2.85 13.36 -23.49
CA THR A 183 -3.73 14.11 -24.40
C THR A 183 -4.65 13.09 -25.08
N THR A 184 -5.10 13.35 -26.33
CA THR A 184 -5.77 12.33 -27.14
C THR A 184 -4.87 11.11 -27.38
N GLU A 185 -3.54 11.34 -27.39
CA GLU A 185 -2.50 10.32 -27.37
C GLU A 185 -1.50 10.66 -26.29
N VAL A 186 -0.78 9.66 -25.76
CA VAL A 186 0.26 9.87 -24.77
C VAL A 186 1.51 10.40 -25.47
N LEU A 187 1.86 11.65 -25.20
CA LEU A 187 3.12 12.25 -25.65
C LEU A 187 4.21 11.99 -24.62
N THR A 188 5.35 11.46 -25.07
CA THR A 188 6.52 11.19 -24.20
C THR A 188 7.73 11.99 -24.71
N GLY A 189 8.43 12.65 -23.79
CA GLY A 189 9.62 13.46 -24.11
C GLY A 189 10.92 12.69 -24.04
N GLU A 190 12.04 13.44 -24.19
CA GLU A 190 13.38 12.91 -24.04
C GLU A 190 13.67 12.50 -22.58
N ILE A 191 14.73 11.68 -22.39
CA ILE A 191 15.20 11.31 -21.05
C ILE A 191 15.65 12.58 -20.32
N ILE A 192 15.09 12.83 -19.15
CA ILE A 192 15.43 13.96 -18.28
C ILE A 192 16.29 13.55 -17.08
N ALA A 193 16.29 12.26 -16.73
CA ALA A 193 17.20 11.66 -15.76
C ALA A 193 17.32 10.15 -15.97
N GLU A 194 18.51 9.60 -15.71
CA GLU A 194 18.75 8.14 -15.71
C GLU A 194 19.78 7.76 -14.66
N GLY A 195 19.78 6.50 -14.24
CA GLY A 195 20.77 5.96 -13.31
C GLY A 195 20.71 4.44 -13.23
N GLU A 196 21.82 3.87 -12.75
CA GLU A 196 22.01 2.42 -12.64
C GLU A 196 22.48 2.04 -11.24
N ILE A 197 22.07 0.87 -10.79
CA ILE A 197 22.51 0.27 -9.53
C ILE A 197 22.59 -1.26 -9.70
N LYS A 198 23.61 -1.88 -9.09
CA LYS A 198 23.70 -3.33 -8.99
C LYS A 198 22.74 -3.81 -7.91
N ILE A 199 21.80 -4.69 -8.28
CA ILE A 199 20.89 -5.39 -7.35
C ILE A 199 21.47 -6.78 -7.12
N ILE A 200 21.64 -7.15 -5.86
CA ILE A 200 22.02 -8.52 -5.46
C ILE A 200 20.77 -9.21 -4.95
N VAL A 201 20.40 -10.31 -5.60
CA VAL A 201 19.36 -11.25 -5.13
C VAL A 201 20.08 -12.43 -4.51
N PRO A 202 20.01 -12.65 -3.18
CA PRO A 202 20.75 -13.73 -2.53
C PRO A 202 20.21 -15.09 -2.94
N GLN A 203 21.10 -16.05 -3.10
CA GLN A 203 20.72 -17.45 -3.34
C GLN A 203 20.01 -18.01 -2.11
N ILE A 204 18.93 -18.76 -2.34
CA ILE A 204 18.17 -19.41 -1.28
C ILE A 204 18.90 -20.67 -0.85
N ILE A 205 19.48 -20.65 0.35
CA ILE A 205 20.03 -21.83 1.02
C ILE A 205 19.02 -22.27 2.07
N ILE A 206 18.46 -23.48 1.90
CA ILE A 206 17.46 -24.01 2.83
C ILE A 206 18.18 -24.66 4.00
N ASP A 207 17.86 -24.22 5.22
CA ASP A 207 18.16 -25.00 6.42
C ASP A 207 17.04 -26.04 6.63
N GLU A 208 17.37 -27.31 6.45
CA GLU A 208 16.43 -28.43 6.64
C GLU A 208 15.81 -28.47 8.05
N LYS A 209 16.43 -27.84 9.05
CA LYS A 209 15.85 -27.70 10.38
C LYS A 209 14.63 -26.79 10.39
N LEU A 210 14.63 -25.76 9.54
CA LEU A 210 13.49 -24.80 9.42
C LEU A 210 12.30 -25.42 8.68
N VAL A 211 12.51 -26.54 7.96
CA VAL A 211 11.41 -27.30 7.33
C VAL A 211 10.56 -28.01 8.38
N LYS A 212 11.17 -28.42 9.49
CA LYS A 212 10.45 -29.09 10.58
C LYS A 212 9.44 -28.16 11.23
N VAL A 213 8.32 -28.76 11.66
CA VAL A 213 7.31 -28.04 12.45
C VAL A 213 7.98 -27.37 13.64
N GLN A 214 7.78 -26.07 13.78
CA GLN A 214 8.41 -25.28 14.83
C GLN A 214 7.78 -25.61 16.19
N ASN A 215 8.62 -25.73 17.21
CA ASN A 215 8.13 -25.95 18.56
C ASN A 215 7.47 -24.69 19.12
N ILE A 216 6.25 -24.84 19.60
CA ILE A 216 5.53 -23.77 20.28
C ILE A 216 6.09 -23.63 21.70
N GLU A 217 6.72 -22.50 21.98
CA GLU A 217 7.12 -22.17 23.35
C GLU A 217 5.90 -21.85 24.21
N GLN A 218 5.94 -22.30 25.46
CA GLN A 218 4.84 -22.04 26.39
C GLN A 218 4.68 -20.54 26.67
N LEU A 219 3.47 -20.05 26.53
CA LEU A 219 3.12 -18.64 26.66
C LEU A 219 2.21 -18.41 27.87
N THR A 220 2.21 -17.17 28.35
CA THR A 220 1.24 -16.72 29.35
C THR A 220 -0.13 -16.40 28.73
N ASP A 221 -0.16 -16.02 27.46
CA ASP A 221 -1.35 -15.49 26.77
C ASP A 221 -2.18 -16.58 26.07
N TRP A 222 -1.53 -17.71 25.69
CA TRP A 222 -2.17 -18.80 24.97
C TRP A 222 -1.86 -20.15 25.62
N GLN A 223 -2.88 -20.98 25.78
CA GLN A 223 -2.67 -22.40 26.05
C GLN A 223 -2.27 -23.06 24.74
N VAL A 224 -1.24 -23.91 24.79
CA VAL A 224 -0.82 -24.72 23.64
C VAL A 224 -1.76 -25.92 23.50
N SER A 225 -2.18 -26.21 22.29
CA SER A 225 -3.01 -27.37 21.98
C SER A 225 -2.15 -28.65 22.06
N THR A 226 -2.77 -29.72 22.52
CA THR A 226 -2.16 -31.07 22.50
C THR A 226 -2.71 -31.95 21.38
N GLU A 227 -3.52 -31.36 20.50
CA GLU A 227 -4.06 -32.08 19.35
C GLU A 227 -2.97 -32.43 18.36
N LYS A 228 -3.13 -33.63 17.74
CA LYS A 228 -2.23 -34.09 16.67
C LYS A 228 -2.68 -33.43 15.35
N ILE A 229 -1.70 -32.99 14.58
CA ILE A 229 -1.86 -32.47 13.24
C ILE A 229 -1.08 -33.33 12.24
N ASP A 230 -1.35 -33.16 10.95
CA ASP A 230 -0.55 -33.79 9.90
C ASP A 230 0.77 -33.01 9.73
N ASN A 231 1.78 -33.42 10.52
CA ASN A 231 3.11 -32.79 10.46
C ASN A 231 3.76 -32.91 9.08
N VAL A 232 3.49 -33.99 8.34
CA VAL A 232 4.10 -34.22 7.01
C VAL A 232 3.60 -33.11 6.06
N LYS A 233 2.31 -32.83 6.09
CA LYS A 233 1.69 -31.81 5.27
C LYS A 233 2.15 -30.40 5.66
N LEU A 234 2.31 -30.15 6.96
CA LEU A 234 2.82 -28.85 7.42
C LEU A 234 4.30 -28.66 7.05
N GLU A 235 5.14 -29.69 7.17
CA GLU A 235 6.55 -29.66 6.73
C GLU A 235 6.66 -29.47 5.19
N GLU A 236 5.72 -30.02 4.41
CA GLU A 236 5.64 -29.75 2.98
C GLU A 236 5.33 -28.26 2.69
N LEU A 237 4.39 -27.66 3.43
CA LEU A 237 4.11 -26.23 3.35
C LEU A 237 5.35 -25.40 3.71
N ASN A 238 6.01 -25.72 4.83
CA ASN A 238 7.22 -25.04 5.27
C ASN A 238 8.31 -25.09 4.20
N ARG A 239 8.53 -26.25 3.59
CA ARG A 239 9.47 -26.41 2.48
C ARG A 239 9.11 -25.53 1.29
N LYS A 240 7.83 -25.45 0.91
CA LYS A 240 7.38 -24.59 -0.21
C LYS A 240 7.57 -23.10 0.07
N ILE A 241 7.40 -22.68 1.31
CA ILE A 241 7.67 -21.31 1.71
C ILE A 241 9.18 -21.02 1.65
N LEU A 242 9.99 -21.90 2.24
CA LEU A 242 11.46 -21.76 2.28
C LEU A 242 12.12 -21.84 0.90
N THR A 243 11.52 -22.55 -0.06
CA THR A 243 11.97 -22.62 -1.46
C THR A 243 11.40 -21.51 -2.34
N ASN A 244 10.67 -20.52 -1.76
CA ASN A 244 9.98 -19.49 -2.50
C ASN A 244 8.95 -20.00 -3.53
N ALA A 245 8.45 -21.22 -3.40
CA ALA A 245 7.26 -21.64 -4.14
C ALA A 245 6.03 -20.88 -3.67
N TYR A 246 5.96 -20.59 -2.36
CA TYR A 246 5.10 -19.57 -1.77
C TYR A 246 5.98 -18.42 -1.25
N LYS A 247 5.92 -17.28 -1.94
CA LYS A 247 6.86 -16.19 -1.74
C LYS A 247 6.41 -15.23 -0.64
N ASN A 248 7.37 -14.74 0.13
CA ASN A 248 7.17 -13.65 1.10
C ASN A 248 6.12 -13.95 2.20
N ILE A 249 5.83 -15.22 2.48
CA ILE A 249 5.04 -15.61 3.66
C ILE A 249 5.92 -15.41 4.90
N THR A 250 5.43 -14.71 5.90
CA THR A 250 6.21 -14.35 7.10
C THR A 250 5.76 -15.13 8.35
N SER A 251 4.49 -15.50 8.45
CA SER A 251 4.02 -16.38 9.51
C SER A 251 2.75 -17.15 9.15
N VAL A 252 2.54 -18.26 9.85
CA VAL A 252 1.29 -19.02 9.88
C VAL A 252 0.97 -19.36 11.33
N VAL A 253 -0.20 -18.88 11.81
CA VAL A 253 -0.67 -19.14 13.18
C VAL A 253 -2.07 -19.74 13.11
N VAL A 254 -2.32 -20.81 13.85
CA VAL A 254 -3.63 -21.45 13.95
C VAL A 254 -4.05 -21.57 15.41
N ILE A 255 -5.24 -21.05 15.69
CA ILE A 255 -5.93 -21.24 16.96
C ILE A 255 -7.08 -22.21 16.72
N LYS A 256 -7.16 -23.27 17.53
CA LYS A 256 -8.28 -24.23 17.52
C LYS A 256 -8.80 -24.41 18.95
N ASP A 257 -10.10 -24.34 19.14
CA ASP A 257 -10.75 -24.42 20.46
C ASP A 257 -10.17 -23.43 21.50
N GLY A 258 -9.77 -22.23 21.05
CA GLY A 258 -9.16 -21.20 21.88
C GLY A 258 -7.72 -21.50 22.29
N LYS A 259 -7.06 -22.50 21.69
CA LYS A 259 -5.69 -22.92 21.98
C LYS A 259 -4.80 -22.77 20.76
N LEU A 260 -3.55 -22.44 20.96
CA LEU A 260 -2.53 -22.32 19.91
C LEU A 260 -2.13 -23.71 19.41
N LEU A 261 -2.44 -23.98 18.15
CA LEU A 261 -2.22 -25.28 17.50
C LEU A 261 -1.00 -25.28 16.58
N ILE A 262 -0.82 -24.22 15.80
CA ILE A 262 0.32 -24.04 14.88
C ILE A 262 0.87 -22.64 15.07
N GLU A 263 2.20 -22.53 15.06
CA GLU A 263 2.92 -21.27 15.12
C GLU A 263 4.23 -21.40 14.33
N GLU A 264 4.22 -20.87 13.10
CA GLU A 264 5.35 -20.96 12.17
C GLU A 264 5.78 -19.56 11.73
N TYR A 265 7.09 -19.31 11.65
CA TYR A 265 7.69 -18.06 11.21
C TYR A 265 8.73 -18.31 10.13
N PHE A 266 8.79 -17.41 9.15
CA PHE A 266 9.65 -17.52 7.97
C PHE A 266 10.31 -16.17 7.66
N ASN A 267 11.31 -16.18 6.77
CA ASN A 267 11.96 -14.96 6.27
C ASN A 267 12.54 -14.08 7.38
N GLU A 268 13.25 -14.72 8.35
CA GLU A 268 13.88 -14.06 9.50
C GLU A 268 12.89 -13.42 10.49
N GLU A 269 11.59 -13.59 10.27
CA GLU A 269 10.57 -13.16 11.22
C GLU A 269 10.47 -14.13 12.42
N ASN A 270 9.88 -13.62 13.48
CA ASN A 270 9.70 -14.37 14.71
C ASN A 270 8.45 -13.88 15.46
N ARG A 271 8.19 -14.49 16.62
CA ARG A 271 7.03 -14.19 17.47
C ARG A 271 6.87 -12.70 17.85
N ASN A 272 7.97 -11.96 17.95
CA ASN A 272 7.97 -10.55 18.34
C ASN A 272 7.94 -9.60 17.13
N SER A 273 8.03 -10.12 15.91
CA SER A 273 8.00 -9.31 14.71
C SER A 273 6.65 -8.64 14.51
N LEU A 274 6.69 -7.35 14.20
CA LEU A 274 5.49 -6.57 13.87
C LEU A 274 5.24 -6.62 12.37
N HIS A 275 4.10 -7.17 11.98
CA HIS A 275 3.65 -7.27 10.60
C HIS A 275 2.65 -6.15 10.29
N ASP A 276 2.80 -5.50 9.11
CA ASP A 276 1.86 -4.50 8.66
C ASP A 276 0.53 -5.17 8.28
N THR A 277 -0.55 -4.75 8.94
CA THR A 277 -1.90 -5.26 8.69
C THR A 277 -2.37 -4.98 7.28
N ARG A 278 -1.83 -3.94 6.65
CA ARG A 278 -2.42 -3.41 5.42
C ARG A 278 -3.93 -3.25 5.60
N SER A 279 -4.72 -3.60 4.62
CA SER A 279 -6.19 -3.43 4.70
C SER A 279 -6.88 -4.33 5.72
N VAL A 280 -6.20 -5.29 6.38
CA VAL A 280 -6.73 -5.95 7.59
C VAL A 280 -7.05 -4.90 8.67
N GLY A 281 -6.28 -3.80 8.72
CA GLY A 281 -6.55 -2.66 9.60
C GLY A 281 -7.94 -2.04 9.45
N LYS A 282 -8.57 -2.16 8.28
CA LYS A 282 -9.96 -1.69 8.07
C LYS A 282 -10.96 -2.40 8.98
N SER A 283 -10.77 -3.70 9.23
CA SER A 283 -11.64 -4.45 10.15
C SER A 283 -11.53 -3.94 11.59
N PHE A 284 -10.36 -3.42 11.99
CA PHE A 284 -10.21 -2.74 13.29
C PHE A 284 -11.04 -1.46 13.37
N ALA A 285 -11.17 -0.70 12.27
CA ALA A 285 -12.07 0.46 12.23
C ALA A 285 -13.53 0.04 12.47
N SER A 286 -13.98 -1.07 11.85
CA SER A 286 -15.31 -1.63 12.12
C SER A 286 -15.47 -1.99 13.61
N THR A 287 -14.48 -2.64 14.20
CA THR A 287 -14.51 -3.03 15.62
C THR A 287 -14.63 -1.81 16.53
N LEU A 288 -13.82 -0.79 16.29
CA LEU A 288 -13.83 0.44 17.08
C LEU A 288 -15.14 1.22 16.91
N MET A 289 -15.73 1.21 15.72
CA MET A 289 -17.08 1.73 15.49
C MET A 289 -18.12 0.99 16.36
N GLY A 290 -18.08 -0.34 16.37
CA GLY A 290 -18.97 -1.15 17.19
C GLY A 290 -18.78 -0.92 18.70
N ILE A 291 -17.55 -0.73 19.15
CA ILE A 291 -17.23 -0.39 20.55
C ILE A 291 -17.75 1.02 20.88
N ALA A 292 -17.59 1.99 19.97
CA ALA A 292 -18.09 3.36 20.17
C ALA A 292 -19.62 3.41 20.23
N ILE A 293 -20.32 2.61 19.40
CA ILE A 293 -21.77 2.46 19.47
C ILE A 293 -22.21 1.81 20.80
N LYS A 294 -21.55 0.72 21.20
CA LYS A 294 -21.80 0.07 22.50
C LYS A 294 -21.56 1.03 23.67
N GLY A 295 -20.59 1.91 23.56
CA GLY A 295 -20.26 2.94 24.55
C GLY A 295 -21.19 4.15 24.56
N GLY A 296 -22.13 4.24 23.59
CA GLY A 296 -23.07 5.35 23.46
C GLY A 296 -22.49 6.64 22.87
N TYR A 297 -21.25 6.61 22.37
CA TYR A 297 -20.59 7.76 21.73
C TYR A 297 -21.10 8.00 20.31
N ILE A 298 -21.52 6.96 19.64
CA ILE A 298 -22.19 6.97 18.34
C ILE A 298 -23.51 6.23 18.52
N LYS A 299 -24.62 6.77 17.99
CA LYS A 299 -25.95 6.21 18.27
C LYS A 299 -26.18 4.88 17.55
N SER A 300 -25.83 4.81 16.28
CA SER A 300 -25.94 3.59 15.47
C SER A 300 -25.22 3.77 14.12
N GLU A 301 -25.02 2.68 13.40
CA GLU A 301 -24.53 2.67 12.02
C GLU A 301 -25.51 3.28 11.00
N ALA A 302 -26.74 3.56 11.40
CA ALA A 302 -27.72 4.26 10.58
C ALA A 302 -27.54 5.79 10.57
N GLN A 303 -26.72 6.34 11.48
CA GLN A 303 -26.36 7.76 11.41
C GLN A 303 -25.70 8.09 10.08
N THR A 304 -25.87 9.35 9.65
CA THR A 304 -25.43 9.81 8.35
C THR A 304 -24.29 10.80 8.48
N LEU A 305 -23.58 11.07 7.39
CA LEU A 305 -22.46 12.00 7.40
C LEU A 305 -22.83 13.40 7.87
N LYS A 306 -24.05 13.87 7.60
CA LYS A 306 -24.53 15.18 8.08
C LYS A 306 -24.62 15.30 9.60
N ASP A 307 -24.65 14.17 10.32
CA ASP A 307 -24.66 14.18 11.78
C ASP A 307 -23.25 14.53 12.35
N PHE A 308 -22.20 14.45 11.52
CA PHE A 308 -20.81 14.64 11.90
C PHE A 308 -20.12 15.80 11.19
N TYR A 309 -20.61 16.18 9.99
CA TYR A 309 -19.99 17.20 9.13
C TYR A 309 -21.01 18.20 8.60
N ASN A 310 -20.62 19.46 8.50
CA ASN A 310 -21.37 20.45 7.71
C ASN A 310 -21.03 20.26 6.23
N LEU A 311 -21.74 19.32 5.57
CA LEU A 311 -21.43 18.88 4.21
C LEU A 311 -21.55 19.99 3.16
N SER A 312 -22.35 21.04 3.43
CA SER A 312 -22.53 22.16 2.51
C SER A 312 -21.28 23.02 2.32
N THR A 313 -20.28 22.88 3.20
CA THR A 313 -19.00 23.60 3.10
C THR A 313 -17.99 22.95 2.17
N PHE A 314 -18.24 21.69 1.75
CA PHE A 314 -17.34 20.93 0.87
C PHE A 314 -17.72 21.09 -0.60
N GLN A 315 -16.71 20.94 -1.48
CA GLN A 315 -16.93 20.93 -2.92
C GLN A 315 -17.87 19.79 -3.34
N ASN A 316 -18.51 19.94 -4.49
CA ASN A 316 -19.43 18.93 -5.03
C ASN A 316 -20.52 18.47 -4.04
N TYR A 317 -20.95 19.37 -3.15
CA TYR A 317 -22.09 19.10 -2.28
C TYR A 317 -23.33 18.78 -3.09
N SER A 318 -24.09 17.80 -2.60
CA SER A 318 -25.43 17.47 -3.07
C SER A 318 -26.25 16.88 -1.91
N PRO A 319 -27.58 17.02 -1.90
CA PRO A 319 -28.42 16.42 -0.85
C PRO A 319 -28.24 14.91 -0.68
N SER A 320 -27.78 14.22 -1.72
CA SER A 320 -27.48 12.78 -1.65
C SER A 320 -26.33 12.45 -0.70
N LYS A 321 -25.38 13.39 -0.48
CA LYS A 321 -24.32 13.21 0.53
C LYS A 321 -24.86 13.16 1.95
N ASP A 322 -25.93 13.90 2.24
CA ASP A 322 -26.55 13.95 3.57
C ASP A 322 -27.12 12.59 4.00
N SER A 323 -27.45 11.73 3.04
CA SER A 323 -28.02 10.40 3.29
C SER A 323 -27.00 9.25 3.33
N ILE A 324 -25.71 9.54 3.13
CA ILE A 324 -24.65 8.52 3.27
C ILE A 324 -24.55 8.10 4.74
N THR A 325 -24.85 6.83 5.02
CA THR A 325 -24.83 6.26 6.35
C THR A 325 -23.46 5.67 6.71
N LEU A 326 -23.16 5.55 8.01
CA LEU A 326 -21.99 4.80 8.48
C LEU A 326 -22.05 3.35 8.00
N GLN A 327 -23.24 2.73 7.95
CA GLN A 327 -23.41 1.40 7.39
C GLN A 327 -22.94 1.30 5.94
N SER A 328 -23.25 2.30 5.10
CA SER A 328 -22.83 2.28 3.71
C SER A 328 -21.30 2.40 3.53
N LEU A 329 -20.63 3.08 4.44
CA LEU A 329 -19.15 3.11 4.49
C LEU A 329 -18.59 1.77 4.98
N LEU A 330 -19.15 1.19 6.04
CA LEU A 330 -18.76 -0.12 6.58
C LEU A 330 -18.92 -1.25 5.57
N THR A 331 -19.94 -1.17 4.72
CA THR A 331 -20.21 -2.16 3.66
C THR A 331 -19.59 -1.81 2.31
N MET A 332 -18.79 -0.74 2.23
CA MET A 332 -18.20 -0.24 0.97
C MET A 332 -19.23 -0.07 -0.16
N SER A 333 -20.43 0.41 0.21
CA SER A 333 -21.54 0.68 -0.71
C SER A 333 -21.99 2.14 -0.67
N SER A 334 -21.14 3.04 -0.22
CA SER A 334 -21.40 4.47 -0.26
C SER A 334 -21.49 4.96 -1.72
N ALA A 335 -22.24 6.01 -1.93
CA ALA A 335 -22.42 6.56 -3.28
C ALA A 335 -21.29 7.51 -3.73
N PHE A 336 -20.20 7.65 -2.98
CA PHE A 336 -19.07 8.46 -3.42
C PHE A 336 -18.50 7.97 -4.74
N ASP A 337 -18.04 8.89 -5.58
CA ASP A 337 -17.29 8.61 -6.81
C ASP A 337 -15.85 8.23 -6.44
N GLY A 338 -15.70 7.04 -5.88
CA GLY A 338 -14.44 6.49 -5.39
C GLY A 338 -14.37 4.98 -5.57
N SER A 339 -13.23 4.51 -6.08
CA SER A 339 -12.91 3.09 -6.27
C SER A 339 -11.41 2.90 -6.30
N ASP A 340 -10.90 2.00 -5.46
CA ASP A 340 -9.47 1.64 -5.46
C ASP A 340 -9.16 0.59 -6.54
N MET A 341 -10.19 -0.05 -7.08
CA MET A 341 -10.07 -1.00 -8.20
C MET A 341 -9.89 -0.28 -9.55
N ASN A 342 -10.11 1.03 -9.60
CA ASN A 342 -9.96 1.87 -10.79
C ASN A 342 -9.00 3.04 -10.49
N GLN A 343 -7.80 3.01 -11.06
CA GLN A 343 -6.79 4.07 -10.88
C GLN A 343 -7.27 5.45 -11.37
N GLU A 344 -8.17 5.50 -12.35
CA GLU A 344 -8.72 6.74 -12.88
C GLU A 344 -9.86 7.31 -11.99
N SER A 345 -10.37 6.52 -11.04
CA SER A 345 -11.43 6.99 -10.14
C SER A 345 -10.99 8.24 -9.38
N PRO A 346 -11.82 9.29 -9.30
CA PRO A 346 -11.50 10.49 -8.52
C PRO A 346 -11.15 10.19 -7.07
N GLY A 347 -11.80 9.21 -6.46
CA GLY A 347 -11.61 8.81 -5.07
C GLY A 347 -10.66 7.63 -4.86
N ASN A 348 -9.80 7.30 -5.85
CA ASN A 348 -8.80 6.25 -5.68
C ASN A 348 -7.80 6.59 -4.54
N GLU A 349 -7.37 5.58 -3.78
CA GLU A 349 -6.51 5.76 -2.61
C GLU A 349 -5.16 6.41 -2.92
N GLU A 350 -4.56 6.15 -4.08
CA GLU A 350 -3.29 6.77 -4.47
C GLU A 350 -3.42 8.30 -4.63
N LYS A 351 -4.62 8.77 -5.05
CA LYS A 351 -4.93 10.20 -5.11
C LYS A 351 -5.13 10.79 -3.72
N MET A 352 -5.75 10.03 -2.82
CA MET A 352 -5.92 10.43 -1.42
C MET A 352 -4.57 10.58 -0.71
N TYR A 353 -3.63 9.66 -0.89
CA TYR A 353 -2.31 9.70 -0.23
C TYR A 353 -1.47 10.93 -0.63
N THR A 354 -1.78 11.57 -1.74
CA THR A 354 -1.12 12.83 -2.14
C THR A 354 -1.79 14.09 -1.58
N ALA A 355 -2.98 13.97 -0.97
CA ALA A 355 -3.72 15.10 -0.42
C ALA A 355 -3.18 15.51 0.95
N GLU A 356 -3.23 16.82 1.23
CA GLU A 356 -2.84 17.38 2.53
C GLU A 356 -3.81 17.01 3.65
N ASN A 357 -5.09 16.81 3.31
CA ASN A 357 -6.16 16.41 4.22
C ASN A 357 -7.00 15.31 3.57
N TRP A 358 -6.93 14.09 4.13
CA TRP A 358 -7.63 12.94 3.56
C TRP A 358 -9.14 12.96 3.81
N VAL A 359 -9.58 13.59 4.89
CA VAL A 359 -11.01 13.79 5.19
C VAL A 359 -11.62 14.77 4.19
N ASP A 360 -10.97 15.92 4.00
CA ASP A 360 -11.42 16.93 3.02
C ASP A 360 -11.39 16.37 1.59
N PHE A 361 -10.35 15.61 1.25
CA PHE A 361 -10.29 14.90 -0.04
C PHE A 361 -11.55 14.08 -0.26
N THR A 362 -11.91 13.24 0.72
CA THR A 362 -13.06 12.34 0.62
C THR A 362 -14.38 13.09 0.57
N LEU A 363 -14.58 14.07 1.45
CA LEU A 363 -15.81 14.85 1.52
C LEU A 363 -16.00 15.77 0.30
N ASN A 364 -14.93 16.12 -0.41
CA ASN A 364 -14.98 16.88 -1.67
C ASN A 364 -15.33 16.04 -2.90
N LEU A 365 -15.31 14.71 -2.82
CA LEU A 365 -15.69 13.84 -3.94
C LEU A 365 -17.14 14.05 -4.35
N SER A 366 -17.44 13.89 -5.63
CA SER A 366 -18.82 13.88 -6.14
C SER A 366 -19.55 12.60 -5.74
N ILE A 367 -20.85 12.58 -6.00
CA ILE A 367 -21.68 11.38 -5.90
C ILE A 367 -21.77 10.71 -7.28
N ASP A 368 -21.47 9.43 -7.34
CA ASP A 368 -21.74 8.61 -8.51
C ASP A 368 -23.24 8.22 -8.54
N LYS A 369 -23.98 8.81 -9.47
CA LYS A 369 -25.40 8.57 -9.63
C LYS A 369 -25.73 7.10 -9.95
N THR A 370 -24.80 6.36 -10.56
CA THR A 370 -25.00 4.95 -10.89
C THR A 370 -24.98 4.08 -9.63
N LYS A 371 -24.14 4.42 -8.65
CA LYS A 371 -24.10 3.77 -7.33
C LYS A 371 -25.33 4.11 -6.48
N THR A 372 -25.91 5.30 -6.67
CA THR A 372 -27.14 5.70 -5.96
C THR A 372 -28.35 4.93 -6.48
N ALA A 373 -28.43 4.69 -7.77
CA ALA A 373 -29.55 4.01 -8.41
C ALA A 373 -29.59 2.50 -8.10
N LYS A 374 -28.41 1.88 -7.96
CA LYS A 374 -28.25 0.47 -7.56
C LYS A 374 -27.19 0.42 -6.48
N LYS A 375 -27.60 0.05 -5.24
CA LYS A 375 -26.63 -0.16 -4.17
C LYS A 375 -25.54 -1.12 -4.67
N ARG A 376 -24.35 -0.59 -4.94
CA ARG A 376 -23.23 -1.33 -5.51
C ARG A 376 -22.05 -1.30 -4.54
N TRP A 377 -21.44 -2.44 -4.35
CA TRP A 377 -20.17 -2.54 -3.66
C TRP A 377 -19.04 -2.01 -4.53
N ASP A 378 -18.12 -1.26 -3.93
CA ASP A 378 -16.91 -0.76 -4.57
C ASP A 378 -15.84 -0.55 -3.50
N TYR A 379 -14.69 -1.20 -3.63
CA TYR A 379 -13.62 -1.08 -2.63
C TYR A 379 -13.14 0.36 -2.56
N PHE A 380 -13.30 1.00 -1.38
CA PHE A 380 -13.13 2.43 -1.24
C PHE A 380 -12.46 2.80 0.09
N THR A 381 -11.13 2.89 0.07
CA THR A 381 -10.26 3.18 1.24
C THR A 381 -10.57 4.53 1.88
N ALA A 382 -10.79 5.57 1.07
CA ALA A 382 -11.07 6.91 1.58
C ALA A 382 -12.34 6.96 2.45
N GLY A 383 -13.33 6.11 2.17
CA GLY A 383 -14.52 5.97 3.02
C GLY A 383 -14.22 5.44 4.42
N VAL A 384 -13.20 4.59 4.56
CA VAL A 384 -12.79 4.06 5.88
C VAL A 384 -12.02 5.11 6.68
N VAL A 385 -11.30 6.02 6.03
CA VAL A 385 -10.69 7.17 6.69
C VAL A 385 -11.75 8.06 7.35
N LEU A 386 -12.90 8.26 6.71
CA LEU A 386 -14.02 8.99 7.34
C LEU A 386 -14.54 8.30 8.60
N LEU A 387 -14.63 6.97 8.59
CA LEU A 387 -15.01 6.21 9.81
C LEU A 387 -14.02 6.48 10.94
N GLY A 388 -12.72 6.51 10.65
CA GLY A 388 -11.68 6.82 11.63
C GLY A 388 -11.81 8.23 12.21
N ASP A 389 -12.01 9.23 11.37
CA ASP A 389 -12.20 10.62 11.80
C ASP A 389 -13.48 10.80 12.64
N ILE A 390 -14.58 10.15 12.24
CA ILE A 390 -15.84 10.15 12.99
C ILE A 390 -15.64 9.53 14.37
N ILE A 391 -14.98 8.39 14.48
CA ILE A 391 -14.68 7.78 15.78
C ILE A 391 -13.81 8.74 16.59
N HIS A 392 -12.72 9.26 16.01
CA HIS A 392 -11.80 10.16 16.68
C HIS A 392 -12.50 11.37 17.32
N LYS A 393 -13.44 11.98 16.61
CA LYS A 393 -14.22 13.15 17.08
C LYS A 393 -15.30 12.80 18.09
N SER A 394 -15.78 11.55 18.08
CA SER A 394 -16.94 11.13 18.89
C SER A 394 -16.52 10.55 20.25
N VAL A 395 -15.30 10.00 20.37
CA VAL A 395 -14.87 9.29 21.58
C VAL A 395 -13.95 10.15 22.46
N PRO A 396 -13.86 9.90 23.76
CA PRO A 396 -12.91 10.60 24.63
C PRO A 396 -11.45 10.38 24.22
N ASN A 397 -10.64 11.43 24.26
CA ASN A 397 -9.19 11.42 24.00
C ASN A 397 -8.77 10.98 22.59
N GLY A 398 -9.73 10.90 21.64
CA GLY A 398 -9.47 10.51 20.26
C GLY A 398 -9.30 9.01 20.02
N LEU A 399 -9.14 8.65 18.74
CA LEU A 399 -9.19 7.28 18.26
C LEU A 399 -8.10 6.39 18.87
N GLU A 400 -6.84 6.86 18.90
CA GLU A 400 -5.69 6.07 19.33
C GLU A 400 -5.81 5.66 20.80
N LYS A 401 -6.10 6.63 21.65
CA LYS A 401 -6.25 6.40 23.10
C LYS A 401 -7.46 5.51 23.39
N TYR A 402 -8.55 5.74 22.64
CA TYR A 402 -9.76 4.93 22.75
C TYR A 402 -9.51 3.48 22.33
N ALA A 403 -8.81 3.26 21.21
CA ALA A 403 -8.43 1.93 20.73
C ALA A 403 -7.55 1.20 21.76
N ASP A 404 -6.56 1.91 22.32
CA ASP A 404 -5.67 1.37 23.34
C ASP A 404 -6.48 0.90 24.56
N GLU A 405 -7.32 1.74 25.15
CA GLU A 405 -8.07 1.45 26.36
C GLU A 405 -9.22 0.42 26.18
N LYS A 406 -9.88 0.44 25.02
CA LYS A 406 -11.11 -0.33 24.80
C LYS A 406 -10.92 -1.62 24.00
N LEU A 407 -9.81 -1.73 23.27
CA LEU A 407 -9.54 -2.90 22.43
C LEU A 407 -8.18 -3.52 22.73
N PHE A 408 -7.07 -2.77 22.61
CA PHE A 408 -5.73 -3.36 22.67
C PHE A 408 -5.36 -3.85 24.07
N GLN A 409 -5.45 -2.99 25.09
CA GLN A 409 -5.15 -3.40 26.46
C GLN A 409 -6.04 -4.55 26.95
N PRO A 410 -7.37 -4.56 26.74
CA PRO A 410 -8.19 -5.71 27.08
C PRO A 410 -7.79 -7.02 26.41
N LEU A 411 -7.24 -6.97 25.19
CA LEU A 411 -6.70 -8.13 24.48
C LEU A 411 -5.25 -8.48 24.88
N GLY A 412 -4.62 -7.68 25.74
CA GLY A 412 -3.20 -7.82 26.08
C GLY A 412 -2.29 -7.53 24.89
N ILE A 413 -2.69 -6.64 24.00
CA ILE A 413 -1.86 -6.12 22.88
C ILE A 413 -1.18 -4.87 23.38
N THR A 414 0.13 -4.94 23.61
CA THR A 414 0.94 -3.84 24.19
C THR A 414 2.01 -3.32 23.25
N ASP A 415 2.39 -4.11 22.27
CA ASP A 415 3.38 -3.75 21.25
C ASP A 415 2.70 -3.63 19.89
N TYR A 416 2.51 -2.39 19.45
CA TYR A 416 1.94 -2.07 18.15
C TYR A 416 2.42 -0.72 17.66
N LYS A 417 2.38 -0.50 16.33
CA LYS A 417 2.63 0.79 15.72
C LYS A 417 1.47 1.14 14.81
N TRP A 418 1.01 2.38 14.87
CA TRP A 418 -0.05 2.86 14.00
C TRP A 418 0.41 4.09 13.23
N GLN A 419 0.41 4.03 11.90
CA GLN A 419 0.71 5.20 11.08
C GLN A 419 -0.40 6.23 11.23
N LEU A 420 -0.03 7.49 11.17
CA LEU A 420 -0.96 8.60 11.29
C LEU A 420 -1.27 9.19 9.91
N THR A 421 -2.50 9.66 9.75
CA THR A 421 -2.89 10.52 8.63
C THR A 421 -2.13 11.85 8.69
N PRO A 422 -2.13 12.69 7.64
CA PRO A 422 -1.59 14.05 7.71
C PRO A 422 -2.18 14.89 8.85
N GLN A 423 -3.43 14.60 9.27
CA GLN A 423 -4.13 15.25 10.39
C GLN A 423 -3.75 14.72 11.76
N LYS A 424 -2.75 13.82 11.84
CA LYS A 424 -2.27 13.20 13.09
C LYS A 424 -3.31 12.34 13.81
N VAL A 425 -4.21 11.73 13.05
CA VAL A 425 -5.17 10.70 13.51
C VAL A 425 -4.71 9.36 12.99
N ALA A 426 -4.89 8.28 13.76
CA ALA A 426 -4.54 6.93 13.33
C ALA A 426 -5.23 6.55 12.01
N ASN A 427 -4.44 6.00 11.09
CA ASN A 427 -4.91 5.60 9.77
C ASN A 427 -5.74 4.31 9.87
N THR A 428 -7.07 4.44 9.90
CA THR A 428 -8.01 3.32 9.97
C THR A 428 -8.12 2.53 8.67
N ALA A 429 -7.60 3.06 7.58
CA ALA A 429 -7.63 2.36 6.29
C ALA A 429 -6.56 1.26 6.17
N GLY A 430 -5.62 1.20 7.11
CA GLY A 430 -4.53 0.23 7.15
C GLY A 430 -3.39 0.68 8.04
N SER A 431 -2.19 0.13 7.80
CA SER A 431 -0.94 0.62 8.39
C SER A 431 -0.87 0.55 9.94
N LEU A 432 -1.60 -0.38 10.53
CA LEU A 432 -1.43 -0.85 11.89
C LEU A 432 -0.44 -2.03 11.85
N GLN A 433 0.59 -2.01 12.67
CA GLN A 433 1.55 -3.10 12.78
C GLN A 433 1.33 -3.86 14.09
N LEU A 434 1.20 -5.17 13.99
CA LEU A 434 0.93 -6.09 15.11
C LEU A 434 1.76 -7.37 14.97
N ARG A 435 1.98 -8.06 16.08
CA ARG A 435 2.53 -9.42 16.07
C ARG A 435 1.48 -10.42 15.55
N SER A 436 1.92 -11.51 14.94
CA SER A 436 1.02 -12.55 14.41
C SER A 436 0.09 -13.13 15.47
N LEU A 437 0.56 -13.29 16.71
CA LEU A 437 -0.28 -13.74 17.82
C LEU A 437 -1.33 -12.68 18.24
N ASP A 438 -1.07 -11.39 18.03
CA ASP A 438 -2.04 -10.34 18.31
C ASP A 438 -3.12 -10.26 17.22
N TYR A 439 -2.78 -10.58 15.95
CA TYR A 439 -3.79 -10.85 14.92
C TYR A 439 -4.69 -12.03 15.35
N ALA A 440 -4.10 -13.09 15.90
CA ALA A 440 -4.86 -14.25 16.36
C ALA A 440 -5.78 -13.90 17.53
N LYS A 441 -5.36 -13.06 18.50
CA LYS A 441 -6.23 -12.56 19.58
C LYS A 441 -7.42 -11.78 19.02
N TYR A 442 -7.17 -10.93 18.02
CA TYR A 442 -8.23 -10.20 17.36
C TYR A 442 -9.22 -11.13 16.65
N GLY A 443 -8.75 -12.11 15.89
CA GLY A 443 -9.61 -13.13 15.26
C GLY A 443 -10.42 -13.92 16.29
N GLN A 444 -9.77 -14.33 17.39
CA GLN A 444 -10.41 -15.08 18.47
C GLN A 444 -11.48 -14.25 19.21
N LEU A 445 -11.31 -12.92 19.32
CA LEU A 445 -12.37 -12.04 19.84
C LEU A 445 -13.67 -12.20 19.03
N TYR A 446 -13.59 -12.24 17.72
CA TYR A 446 -14.74 -12.45 16.85
C TYR A 446 -15.28 -13.88 16.95
N GLN A 447 -14.40 -14.88 17.00
CA GLN A 447 -14.78 -16.28 17.22
C GLN A 447 -15.56 -16.44 18.54
N ASN A 448 -15.17 -15.71 19.57
CA ASN A 448 -15.81 -15.67 20.88
C ASN A 448 -17.00 -14.70 20.94
N LYS A 449 -17.57 -14.31 19.81
CA LYS A 449 -18.72 -13.40 19.73
C LYS A 449 -18.52 -12.08 20.48
N GLY A 450 -17.29 -11.53 20.41
CA GLY A 450 -16.90 -10.27 21.01
C GLY A 450 -16.53 -10.33 22.50
N SER A 451 -16.37 -11.52 23.06
CA SER A 451 -15.94 -11.72 24.44
C SER A 451 -14.46 -12.13 24.53
N TRP A 452 -13.72 -11.62 25.49
CA TRP A 452 -12.35 -11.97 25.80
C TRP A 452 -12.15 -12.06 27.30
N ASN A 453 -11.63 -13.19 27.78
CA ASN A 453 -11.41 -13.45 29.21
C ASN A 453 -12.63 -13.12 30.10
N GLY A 454 -13.82 -13.53 29.65
CA GLY A 454 -15.09 -13.29 30.35
C GLY A 454 -15.65 -11.86 30.24
N LYS A 455 -14.94 -10.96 29.58
CA LYS A 455 -15.38 -9.57 29.38
C LYS A 455 -15.92 -9.36 27.97
N GLN A 456 -17.13 -8.84 27.85
CA GLN A 456 -17.72 -8.48 26.54
C GLN A 456 -17.10 -7.15 26.06
N ILE A 457 -16.17 -7.22 25.13
CA ILE A 457 -15.51 -6.05 24.52
C ILE A 457 -16.41 -5.47 23.43
N LEU A 458 -16.86 -6.30 22.51
CA LEU A 458 -17.71 -5.96 21.37
C LEU A 458 -19.07 -6.65 21.52
N SER A 459 -20.18 -6.01 21.15
CA SER A 459 -21.50 -6.65 21.27
C SER A 459 -21.63 -7.84 20.32
N GLN A 460 -22.33 -8.89 20.73
CA GLN A 460 -22.61 -10.06 19.88
C GLN A 460 -23.37 -9.66 18.60
N GLU A 461 -24.27 -8.70 18.71
CA GLU A 461 -25.02 -8.16 17.56
C GLU A 461 -24.06 -7.55 16.53
N TRP A 462 -23.07 -6.74 16.98
CA TRP A 462 -22.10 -6.16 16.08
C TRP A 462 -21.21 -7.21 15.41
N VAL A 463 -20.75 -8.21 16.15
CA VAL A 463 -20.00 -9.35 15.58
C VAL A 463 -20.83 -10.03 14.50
N THR A 464 -22.11 -10.33 14.78
CA THR A 464 -23.01 -10.96 13.81
C THR A 464 -23.17 -10.10 12.56
N LYS A 465 -23.41 -8.79 12.69
CA LYS A 465 -23.52 -7.85 11.56
C LYS A 465 -22.22 -7.79 10.77
N SER A 466 -21.08 -7.71 11.46
CA SER A 466 -19.76 -7.59 10.82
C SER A 466 -19.43 -8.81 9.97
N LEU A 467 -19.76 -9.99 10.42
CA LEU A 467 -19.46 -11.26 9.75
C LEU A 467 -20.59 -11.75 8.81
N SER A 468 -21.73 -11.04 8.74
CA SER A 468 -22.84 -11.44 7.87
C SER A 468 -22.62 -11.00 6.41
N ARG A 469 -23.34 -11.66 5.49
CA ARG A 469 -23.36 -11.37 4.06
C ARG A 469 -24.22 -10.13 3.78
N GLN A 470 -23.63 -8.92 3.90
CA GLN A 470 -24.34 -7.64 3.71
C GLN A 470 -24.42 -7.22 2.24
N MET A 471 -23.34 -7.46 1.48
CA MET A 471 -23.23 -7.11 0.06
C MET A 471 -22.68 -8.32 -0.69
N GLU A 472 -23.27 -8.64 -1.83
CA GLU A 472 -22.70 -9.57 -2.79
C GLU A 472 -21.65 -8.84 -3.62
N ILE A 473 -20.46 -9.44 -3.77
CA ILE A 473 -19.32 -8.82 -4.44
C ILE A 473 -18.86 -9.58 -5.70
N GLY A 474 -19.37 -10.78 -5.92
CA GLY A 474 -19.14 -11.65 -7.09
C GLY A 474 -19.19 -13.12 -6.71
N GLU A 475 -19.45 -13.96 -7.64
CA GLU A 475 -19.39 -15.45 -7.66
C GLU A 475 -19.42 -16.18 -6.29
N GLY A 476 -20.40 -15.87 -5.44
CA GLY A 476 -20.55 -16.50 -4.12
C GLY A 476 -19.71 -15.88 -3.00
N GLU A 477 -19.02 -14.78 -3.30
CA GLU A 477 -18.33 -13.99 -2.29
C GLU A 477 -19.19 -12.82 -1.79
N TYR A 478 -19.05 -12.50 -0.51
CA TYR A 478 -19.85 -11.46 0.15
C TYR A 478 -18.98 -10.57 1.03
N TYR A 479 -19.50 -9.39 1.36
CA TYR A 479 -18.85 -8.42 2.23
C TYR A 479 -19.78 -8.05 3.39
N GLY A 480 -19.22 -8.01 4.60
CA GLY A 480 -19.90 -7.54 5.80
C GLY A 480 -19.45 -6.13 6.19
N TYR A 481 -19.26 -5.87 7.49
CA TYR A 481 -18.72 -4.59 7.96
C TYR A 481 -17.19 -4.64 7.97
N LEU A 482 -16.59 -4.40 6.80
CA LEU A 482 -15.16 -4.47 6.53
C LEU A 482 -14.55 -5.87 6.73
N PHE A 483 -15.37 -6.90 6.52
CA PHE A 483 -15.00 -8.32 6.47
C PHE A 483 -15.48 -8.94 5.18
N TRP A 484 -14.67 -9.82 4.62
CA TRP A 484 -14.97 -10.64 3.47
C TRP A 484 -15.61 -11.96 3.92
N ASN A 485 -16.38 -12.60 3.05
CA ASN A 485 -16.97 -13.90 3.29
C ASN A 485 -16.82 -14.78 2.06
N LYS A 486 -16.31 -16.00 2.25
CA LYS A 486 -16.27 -17.01 1.21
C LYS A 486 -16.40 -18.43 1.75
N THR A 487 -16.52 -19.39 0.85
CA THR A 487 -16.57 -20.81 1.17
C THR A 487 -15.43 -21.53 0.48
N TYR A 488 -14.60 -22.24 1.26
CA TYR A 488 -13.64 -23.21 0.72
C TYR A 488 -14.34 -24.56 0.58
N LYS A 489 -14.09 -25.23 -0.54
CA LYS A 489 -14.60 -26.59 -0.77
C LYS A 489 -13.42 -27.55 -0.89
N ILE A 490 -13.25 -28.39 0.11
CA ILE A 490 -12.19 -29.40 0.16
C ILE A 490 -12.84 -30.78 0.07
N LYS A 491 -12.63 -31.46 -1.06
CA LYS A 491 -13.38 -32.69 -1.40
C LYS A 491 -14.89 -32.40 -1.38
N ASP A 492 -15.65 -33.05 -0.51
CA ASP A 492 -17.09 -32.92 -0.37
C ASP A 492 -17.51 -32.08 0.85
N VAL A 493 -16.54 -31.44 1.55
CA VAL A 493 -16.80 -30.64 2.74
C VAL A 493 -16.65 -29.16 2.40
N GLU A 494 -17.64 -28.37 2.81
CA GLU A 494 -17.63 -26.92 2.70
C GLU A 494 -17.25 -26.29 4.04
N TYR A 495 -16.39 -25.26 3.96
CA TYR A 495 -15.88 -24.49 5.10
C TYR A 495 -16.21 -23.02 4.86
N GLU A 496 -17.27 -22.52 5.52
CA GLU A 496 -17.58 -21.10 5.48
C GLU A 496 -16.64 -20.30 6.38
N VAL A 497 -16.01 -19.28 5.80
CA VAL A 497 -15.09 -18.40 6.50
C VAL A 497 -15.44 -16.94 6.28
N CYS A 498 -15.33 -16.16 7.37
CA CYS A 498 -15.22 -14.71 7.28
C CYS A 498 -13.76 -14.36 7.44
N TYR A 499 -13.28 -13.34 6.72
CA TYR A 499 -11.88 -12.98 6.81
C TYR A 499 -11.63 -11.49 6.64
N SER A 500 -10.60 -11.01 7.32
CA SER A 500 -9.99 -9.72 7.05
C SER A 500 -8.89 -9.91 6.01
N SER A 501 -8.74 -8.97 5.10
CA SER A 501 -7.81 -9.07 3.98
C SER A 501 -6.93 -7.83 3.87
N GLY A 502 -5.63 -8.04 3.76
CA GLY A 502 -4.64 -7.00 3.50
C GLY A 502 -3.77 -7.33 2.30
N ASN A 503 -3.43 -6.32 1.53
CA ASN A 503 -2.55 -6.44 0.38
C ASN A 503 -1.30 -7.26 0.72
N GLY A 504 -0.88 -8.12 -0.20
CA GLY A 504 0.27 -9.00 -0.02
C GLY A 504 -0.07 -10.37 0.56
N GLY A 505 -1.35 -10.63 0.90
CA GLY A 505 -1.78 -11.91 1.45
C GLY A 505 -1.90 -11.94 2.97
N ASN A 506 -1.93 -10.77 3.63
CA ASN A 506 -2.23 -10.70 5.05
C ASN A 506 -3.69 -11.08 5.30
N ARG A 507 -3.95 -12.08 6.14
CA ARG A 507 -5.28 -12.62 6.40
C ARG A 507 -5.49 -12.97 7.86
N ILE A 508 -6.73 -12.75 8.34
CA ILE A 508 -7.26 -13.37 9.55
C ILE A 508 -8.54 -14.09 9.12
N PHE A 509 -8.52 -15.42 9.12
CA PHE A 509 -9.68 -16.24 8.82
C PHE A 509 -10.38 -16.65 10.10
N ILE A 510 -11.71 -16.52 10.12
CA ILE A 510 -12.58 -16.87 11.22
C ILE A 510 -13.61 -17.86 10.66
N PHE A 511 -13.55 -19.11 11.08
CA PHE A 511 -14.48 -20.13 10.61
C PHE A 511 -15.84 -19.95 11.29
N LYS A 512 -16.93 -20.03 10.53
CA LYS A 512 -18.28 -19.81 11.08
C LYS A 512 -18.76 -20.93 11.98
N ASP A 513 -18.59 -22.16 11.53
CA ASP A 513 -19.13 -23.38 12.18
C ASP A 513 -18.08 -24.21 12.91
N LYS A 514 -16.87 -23.69 13.01
CA LYS A 514 -15.72 -24.35 13.65
C LYS A 514 -15.01 -23.35 14.55
N PRO A 515 -14.55 -23.75 15.74
CA PRO A 515 -13.83 -22.87 16.66
C PRO A 515 -12.38 -22.68 16.25
N ILE A 516 -12.16 -22.17 15.01
CA ILE A 516 -10.85 -22.03 14.39
C ILE A 516 -10.64 -20.60 13.91
N VAL A 517 -9.44 -20.10 14.19
CA VAL A 517 -8.89 -18.87 13.63
C VAL A 517 -7.56 -19.21 12.98
N ILE A 518 -7.35 -18.73 11.74
CA ILE A 518 -6.08 -18.88 11.03
C ILE A 518 -5.56 -17.49 10.69
N VAL A 519 -4.30 -17.24 10.98
CA VAL A 519 -3.59 -16.01 10.59
C VAL A 519 -2.47 -16.38 9.63
N ILE A 520 -2.41 -15.67 8.52
CA ILE A 520 -1.27 -15.70 7.60
C ILE A 520 -0.79 -14.26 7.44
N THR A 521 0.48 -14.03 7.70
CA THR A 521 1.13 -12.75 7.39
C THR A 521 2.07 -12.92 6.23
N SER A 522 2.17 -11.88 5.40
CA SER A 522 2.95 -11.93 4.17
C SER A 522 3.37 -10.53 3.73
N GLU A 523 4.52 -10.42 3.09
CA GLU A 523 5.05 -9.20 2.49
C GLU A 523 4.98 -9.20 0.95
N ALA A 524 4.17 -10.08 0.35
CA ALA A 524 3.96 -10.15 -1.10
C ALA A 524 3.13 -8.96 -1.64
N TYR A 525 3.46 -7.74 -1.20
CA TYR A 525 2.70 -6.52 -1.49
C TYR A 525 2.63 -6.20 -2.99
N ASN A 526 1.40 -5.96 -3.47
CA ASN A 526 1.08 -5.60 -4.86
C ASN A 526 1.58 -6.62 -5.91
N THR A 527 1.76 -7.86 -5.50
CA THR A 527 2.08 -8.94 -6.43
C THR A 527 0.81 -9.65 -6.92
N PRO A 528 0.80 -10.17 -8.14
CA PRO A 528 -0.37 -10.88 -8.66
C PRO A 528 -0.62 -12.23 -7.99
N TYR A 529 0.33 -12.73 -7.21
CA TYR A 529 0.26 -14.03 -6.53
C TYR A 529 -0.06 -13.93 -5.03
N GLY A 530 0.13 -12.76 -4.39
CA GLY A 530 0.02 -12.61 -2.94
C GLY A 530 -1.29 -13.17 -2.36
N GLU A 531 -2.43 -12.78 -2.96
CA GLU A 531 -3.75 -13.26 -2.56
C GLU A 531 -3.95 -14.74 -2.91
N LYS A 532 -3.60 -15.12 -4.15
CA LYS A 532 -3.83 -16.46 -4.70
C LYS A 532 -3.05 -17.55 -3.98
N GLN A 533 -1.81 -17.25 -3.55
CA GLN A 533 -1.02 -18.23 -2.82
C GLN A 533 -1.58 -18.51 -1.43
N VAL A 534 -2.16 -17.50 -0.77
CA VAL A 534 -2.79 -17.69 0.54
C VAL A 534 -4.02 -18.59 0.43
N ASP A 535 -4.83 -18.43 -0.61
CA ASP A 535 -5.96 -19.32 -0.87
C ASP A 535 -5.49 -20.77 -1.11
N LYS A 536 -4.42 -20.98 -1.90
CA LYS A 536 -3.83 -22.30 -2.09
C LYS A 536 -3.25 -22.90 -0.78
N ILE A 537 -2.59 -22.09 0.04
CA ILE A 537 -2.11 -22.51 1.36
C ILE A 537 -3.26 -23.00 2.23
N MET A 538 -4.39 -22.29 2.22
CA MET A 538 -5.58 -22.71 2.94
C MET A 538 -6.14 -24.03 2.42
N GLU A 539 -6.33 -24.16 1.11
CA GLU A 539 -6.97 -25.31 0.46
C GLU A 539 -6.11 -26.57 0.47
N GLU A 540 -4.82 -26.44 0.14
CA GLU A 540 -3.93 -27.56 -0.07
C GLU A 540 -3.26 -28.03 1.24
N TYR A 541 -3.07 -27.13 2.20
CA TYR A 541 -2.27 -27.39 3.41
C TYR A 541 -3.04 -27.18 4.71
N LEU A 542 -3.47 -25.97 5.04
CA LEU A 542 -3.93 -25.67 6.40
C LEU A 542 -5.25 -26.36 6.74
N ILE A 543 -6.27 -26.26 5.89
CA ILE A 543 -7.54 -26.96 6.14
C ILE A 543 -7.30 -28.48 6.22
N PRO A 544 -6.60 -29.13 5.26
CA PRO A 544 -6.31 -30.57 5.38
C PRO A 544 -5.41 -30.98 6.54
N THR A 545 -4.58 -30.08 7.08
CA THR A 545 -3.72 -30.36 8.24
C THR A 545 -4.51 -30.36 9.54
N ILE A 546 -5.55 -29.53 9.64
CA ILE A 546 -6.33 -29.28 10.86
C ILE A 546 -7.53 -30.24 10.98
N PHE A 547 -8.09 -30.70 9.84
CA PHE A 547 -9.28 -31.55 9.73
C PHE A 547 -8.96 -32.94 9.17
#